data_0c41e9d7e6e573b3ebdd7d8f043a0a77
#
_entry.id   0c41e9d7e6e573b3ebdd7d8f043a0a77
#
_cell.length_a   1.000
_cell.length_b   1.000
_cell.length_c   1.000
_cell.angle_alpha   90.00
_cell.angle_beta   90.00
_cell.angle_gamma   90.00
#
_symmetry.space_group_name_H-M   'P 1'
#
loop_
_entity.id
_entity.type
_entity.pdbx_description
1 polymer ?
#
loop_
_entity_poly.entity_id
_entity_poly.type
_entity_poly.pdbx_seq_one_letter_code
_entity_poly.pdbx_strand_id
1 'polypeptide(L)'
;MSVNMPQDVDVREFVVPDDETGRRLDHFLAGQTPDWSRSQLQRVIRSGLVMIGERQATKTGEKVEAGDRITLRAEPPEVYAVAEDLPLEILYEDDDLAVVDKPAGMSVHAGAGTKSGTLVNALLFHLTGGLSGVGGQWRPGIVHRLDKMTSGVILVAKNDLAHRRLADQFKSRSVHKRYQVLVHGHVEKDQGRIEAAVGRDPVRRVQMKVGGIAPREAVTLYRVVRRFHHFTLLDAEPQTGRTHQIRVHFASLHHPVVGDRLYGAPGKLRIGPQERATLDRNFLHAAQIEFAHPRTGATMSFTSPLPPRLATFLEFLEKQDR
;
A
#
# COMPACT_ATOMS: atom_id res chain seq x y z
N MET A 1 -37.54 0.23 -34.58
CA MET A 1 -37.04 -0.04 -33.24
C MET A 1 -35.94 0.98 -32.99
N SER A 2 -36.24 2.04 -32.26
CA SER A 2 -35.28 3.10 -31.91
C SER A 2 -34.33 2.57 -30.87
N VAL A 3 -33.05 2.50 -31.24
CA VAL A 3 -31.99 2.21 -30.28
C VAL A 3 -31.83 3.43 -29.38
N ASN A 4 -32.20 3.26 -28.12
CA ASN A 4 -32.03 4.26 -27.07
C ASN A 4 -30.52 4.48 -26.90
N MET A 5 -30.01 5.61 -27.36
CA MET A 5 -28.65 6.07 -27.08
C MET A 5 -28.58 6.41 -25.59
N PRO A 6 -27.59 5.95 -24.84
CA PRO A 6 -27.42 6.40 -23.44
C PRO A 6 -27.14 7.89 -23.44
N GLN A 7 -27.90 8.62 -22.62
CA GLN A 7 -27.75 10.06 -22.38
C GLN A 7 -26.40 10.34 -21.69
N ASP A 8 -25.75 11.42 -22.16
CA ASP A 8 -24.62 12.15 -21.57
C ASP A 8 -23.33 11.36 -21.29
N VAL A 9 -22.61 11.03 -22.36
CA VAL A 9 -21.17 10.74 -22.25
C VAL A 9 -20.44 12.08 -22.10
N ASP A 10 -19.71 12.28 -20.98
CA ASP A 10 -18.84 13.44 -20.81
C ASP A 10 -17.79 13.46 -21.91
N VAL A 11 -17.76 14.50 -22.73
CA VAL A 11 -16.81 14.69 -23.81
C VAL A 11 -15.87 15.81 -23.42
N ARG A 12 -14.59 15.46 -23.23
CA ARG A 12 -13.54 16.45 -22.90
C ARG A 12 -12.59 16.58 -24.08
N GLU A 13 -12.30 17.81 -24.44
CA GLU A 13 -11.41 18.13 -25.55
C GLU A 13 -10.18 18.88 -25.04
N PHE A 14 -9.02 18.50 -25.55
CA PHE A 14 -7.72 19.10 -25.22
C PHE A 14 -6.97 19.38 -26.52
N VAL A 15 -6.24 20.48 -26.55
CA VAL A 15 -5.28 20.78 -27.62
C VAL A 15 -3.88 20.63 -27.02
N VAL A 16 -3.01 19.88 -27.69
CA VAL A 16 -1.64 19.65 -27.22
C VAL A 16 -0.83 20.92 -27.44
N PRO A 17 -0.25 21.52 -26.39
CA PRO A 17 0.62 22.69 -26.52
C PRO A 17 2.01 22.30 -27.02
N ASP A 18 2.78 23.27 -27.52
CA ASP A 18 4.10 23.05 -28.15
C ASP A 18 5.10 22.35 -27.22
N ASP A 19 5.10 22.69 -25.94
CA ASP A 19 5.99 22.14 -24.90
C ASP A 19 5.66 20.69 -24.49
N GLU A 20 4.50 20.18 -24.90
CA GLU A 20 4.06 18.80 -24.64
C GLU A 20 4.29 17.87 -25.86
N THR A 21 4.86 18.36 -26.95
CA THR A 21 5.18 17.57 -28.14
C THR A 21 6.09 16.38 -27.80
N GLY A 22 5.76 15.21 -28.33
CA GLY A 22 6.49 13.95 -28.09
C GLY A 22 6.19 13.28 -26.77
N ARG A 23 5.34 13.87 -25.93
CA ARG A 23 4.86 13.26 -24.71
C ARG A 23 3.95 12.06 -25.03
N ARG A 24 3.92 11.08 -24.14
CA ARG A 24 3.02 9.93 -24.29
C ARG A 24 1.57 10.37 -24.02
N LEU A 25 0.62 9.87 -24.80
CA LEU A 25 -0.81 10.17 -24.67
C LEU A 25 -1.34 9.90 -23.26
N ASP A 26 -0.97 8.76 -22.63
CA ASP A 26 -1.40 8.42 -21.28
C ASP A 26 -0.82 9.36 -20.20
N HIS A 27 0.32 10.00 -20.45
CA HIS A 27 0.92 11.00 -19.58
C HIS A 27 0.33 12.39 -19.80
N PHE A 28 0.11 12.76 -21.07
CA PHE A 28 -0.54 14.01 -21.42
C PHE A 28 -1.94 14.09 -20.78
N LEU A 29 -2.79 13.08 -21.04
CA LEU A 29 -4.13 13.03 -20.48
C LEU A 29 -4.12 13.04 -18.93
N ALA A 30 -3.18 12.34 -18.30
CA ALA A 30 -3.09 12.36 -16.83
C ALA A 30 -2.75 13.75 -16.25
N GLY A 31 -2.07 14.60 -17.01
CA GLY A 31 -1.84 16.00 -16.66
C GLY A 31 -3.08 16.86 -16.80
N GLN A 32 -3.94 16.58 -17.78
CA GLN A 32 -5.14 17.34 -18.10
C GLN A 32 -6.39 16.90 -17.32
N THR A 33 -6.38 15.67 -16.78
CA THR A 33 -7.54 15.07 -16.10
C THR A 33 -7.15 14.58 -14.71
N PRO A 34 -7.10 15.48 -13.69
CA PRO A 34 -6.69 15.12 -12.33
C PRO A 34 -7.66 14.14 -11.65
N ASP A 35 -8.89 14.05 -12.13
CA ASP A 35 -9.95 13.13 -11.73
C ASP A 35 -9.78 11.71 -12.29
N TRP A 36 -8.82 11.49 -13.20
CA TRP A 36 -8.52 10.19 -13.77
C TRP A 36 -7.17 9.62 -13.30
N SER A 37 -7.15 8.39 -12.85
CA SER A 37 -5.89 7.69 -12.65
C SER A 37 -5.29 7.29 -14.01
N ARG A 38 -3.96 7.26 -14.11
CA ARG A 38 -3.28 6.84 -15.33
C ARG A 38 -3.71 5.44 -15.82
N SER A 39 -4.02 4.52 -14.91
CA SER A 39 -4.49 3.18 -15.27
C SER A 39 -5.91 3.20 -15.88
N GLN A 40 -6.76 4.12 -15.47
CA GLN A 40 -8.07 4.35 -16.06
C GLN A 40 -7.93 4.93 -17.47
N LEU A 41 -7.09 5.96 -17.62
CA LEU A 41 -6.77 6.54 -18.94
C LEU A 41 -6.23 5.49 -19.90
N GLN A 42 -5.32 4.65 -19.44
CA GLN A 42 -4.83 3.54 -20.26
C GLN A 42 -5.92 2.55 -20.69
N ARG A 43 -6.93 2.34 -19.84
CA ARG A 43 -8.08 1.48 -20.18
C ARG A 43 -8.92 2.14 -21.25
N VAL A 44 -9.35 3.38 -21.09
CA VAL A 44 -10.21 4.09 -22.06
C VAL A 44 -9.51 4.31 -23.40
N ILE A 45 -8.19 4.55 -23.41
CA ILE A 45 -7.40 4.59 -24.66
C ILE A 45 -7.50 3.24 -25.38
N ARG A 46 -7.27 2.11 -24.68
CA ARG A 46 -7.36 0.76 -25.27
C ARG A 46 -8.78 0.38 -25.71
N SER A 47 -9.80 0.94 -25.05
CA SER A 47 -11.21 0.74 -25.42
C SER A 47 -11.65 1.65 -26.57
N GLY A 48 -10.75 2.49 -27.13
CA GLY A 48 -11.04 3.35 -28.26
C GLY A 48 -11.92 4.56 -27.93
N LEU A 49 -12.02 4.95 -26.64
CA LEU A 49 -12.78 6.10 -26.19
C LEU A 49 -11.97 7.41 -26.21
N VAL A 50 -10.76 7.37 -26.79
CA VAL A 50 -9.91 8.53 -26.99
C VAL A 50 -9.63 8.68 -28.49
N MET A 51 -9.83 9.91 -28.99
CA MET A 51 -9.54 10.27 -30.39
C MET A 51 -8.36 11.23 -30.42
N ILE A 52 -7.54 11.15 -31.46
CA ILE A 52 -6.53 12.15 -31.86
C ILE A 52 -6.97 12.68 -33.22
N GLY A 53 -7.52 13.89 -33.25
CA GLY A 53 -8.25 14.39 -34.41
C GLY A 53 -9.44 13.46 -34.74
N GLU A 54 -9.47 12.96 -35.98
CA GLU A 54 -10.50 12.00 -36.41
C GLU A 54 -10.13 10.52 -36.20
N ARG A 55 -8.92 10.25 -35.73
CA ARG A 55 -8.37 8.90 -35.57
C ARG A 55 -8.53 8.41 -34.12
N GLN A 56 -9.00 7.18 -33.96
CA GLN A 56 -9.08 6.50 -32.68
C GLN A 56 -7.69 6.10 -32.17
N ALA A 57 -7.37 6.53 -30.95
CA ALA A 57 -6.15 6.12 -30.26
C ALA A 57 -6.34 4.74 -29.62
N THR A 58 -5.44 3.80 -29.90
CA THR A 58 -5.47 2.44 -29.32
C THR A 58 -4.22 2.09 -28.51
N LYS A 59 -3.14 2.87 -28.68
CA LYS A 59 -1.86 2.66 -28.00
C LYS A 59 -1.66 3.72 -26.91
N THR A 60 -1.58 3.30 -25.66
CA THR A 60 -1.38 4.18 -24.50
C THR A 60 -0.06 4.95 -24.52
N GLY A 61 0.96 4.38 -25.18
CA GLY A 61 2.29 4.98 -25.33
C GLY A 61 2.48 5.80 -26.60
N GLU A 62 1.42 6.02 -27.36
CA GLU A 62 1.46 6.87 -28.55
C GLU A 62 1.91 8.28 -28.19
N LYS A 63 2.73 8.89 -29.03
CA LYS A 63 3.22 10.26 -28.82
C LYS A 63 2.22 11.24 -29.40
N VAL A 64 1.97 12.32 -28.66
CA VAL A 64 1.16 13.44 -29.13
C VAL A 64 2.07 14.52 -29.74
N GLU A 65 1.51 15.28 -30.69
CA GLU A 65 2.21 16.39 -31.38
C GLU A 65 1.50 17.71 -31.08
N ALA A 66 2.24 18.81 -31.12
CA ALA A 66 1.67 20.14 -30.95
C ALA A 66 0.53 20.38 -31.94
N GLY A 67 -0.59 20.93 -31.43
CA GLY A 67 -1.80 21.15 -32.20
C GLY A 67 -2.73 19.94 -32.31
N ASP A 68 -2.33 18.74 -31.87
CA ASP A 68 -3.23 17.60 -31.82
C ASP A 68 -4.47 17.90 -30.98
N ARG A 69 -5.64 17.61 -31.53
CA ARG A 69 -6.92 17.65 -30.78
C ARG A 69 -7.21 16.28 -30.20
N ILE A 70 -7.16 16.19 -28.88
CA ILE A 70 -7.44 14.96 -28.15
C ILE A 70 -8.87 15.04 -27.59
N THR A 71 -9.73 14.12 -28.02
CA THR A 71 -11.11 14.01 -27.52
C THR A 71 -11.21 12.75 -26.64
N LEU A 72 -11.55 12.93 -25.36
CA LEU A 72 -11.85 11.86 -24.41
C LEU A 72 -13.39 11.74 -24.28
N ARG A 73 -13.95 10.59 -24.68
CA ARG A 73 -15.39 10.30 -24.63
C ARG A 73 -15.70 9.24 -23.59
N ALA A 74 -15.59 9.58 -22.34
CA ALA A 74 -15.95 8.69 -21.24
C ALA A 74 -16.12 9.50 -19.96
N GLU A 75 -17.12 9.17 -19.21
CA GLU A 75 -17.21 9.67 -17.85
C GLU A 75 -16.07 9.10 -17.00
N PRO A 76 -15.54 9.88 -16.05
CA PRO A 76 -14.68 9.32 -15.03
C PRO A 76 -15.43 8.14 -14.42
N PRO A 77 -14.83 6.93 -14.33
CA PRO A 77 -15.54 5.85 -13.68
C PRO A 77 -15.85 6.29 -12.25
N GLU A 78 -17.11 6.42 -11.94
CA GLU A 78 -17.59 6.64 -10.59
C GLU A 78 -17.14 5.48 -9.70
N VAL A 79 -16.02 5.63 -9.09
CA VAL A 79 -15.66 4.83 -7.92
C VAL A 79 -14.96 5.76 -6.96
N TYR A 80 -15.73 6.61 -6.36
CA TYR A 80 -15.38 7.27 -5.12
C TYR A 80 -15.34 6.20 -4.03
N ALA A 81 -14.33 6.23 -3.19
CA ALA A 81 -14.40 5.48 -1.95
C ALA A 81 -15.62 6.04 -1.18
N VAL A 82 -16.59 5.19 -0.93
CA VAL A 82 -17.81 5.57 -0.19
C VAL A 82 -17.51 5.39 1.30
N ALA A 83 -18.02 6.28 2.15
CA ALA A 83 -17.92 6.14 3.59
C ALA A 83 -18.65 4.87 4.04
N GLU A 84 -17.99 4.04 4.86
CA GLU A 84 -18.55 2.82 5.43
C GLU A 84 -18.30 2.79 6.93
N ASP A 85 -19.31 2.45 7.72
CA ASP A 85 -19.21 2.25 9.17
C ASP A 85 -18.49 0.92 9.46
N LEU A 86 -17.16 0.97 9.43
CA LEU A 86 -16.29 -0.16 9.72
C LEU A 86 -15.53 0.11 11.01
N PRO A 87 -15.39 -0.88 11.91
CA PRO A 87 -14.63 -0.70 13.15
C PRO A 87 -13.19 -0.24 12.86
N LEU A 88 -12.81 0.90 13.45
CA LEU A 88 -11.49 1.50 13.31
C LEU A 88 -11.08 2.18 14.62
N GLU A 89 -9.93 1.84 15.15
CA GLU A 89 -9.34 2.50 16.31
C GLU A 89 -8.51 3.70 15.86
N ILE A 90 -8.91 4.91 16.30
CA ILE A 90 -8.21 6.16 16.04
C ILE A 90 -7.33 6.45 17.27
N LEU A 91 -6.00 6.37 17.09
CA LEU A 91 -5.02 6.63 18.14
C LEU A 91 -4.79 8.13 18.38
N TYR A 92 -4.95 8.93 17.31
CA TYR A 92 -4.79 10.37 17.36
C TYR A 92 -5.47 11.01 16.14
N GLU A 93 -6.02 12.20 16.32
CA GLU A 93 -6.57 13.02 15.26
C GLU A 93 -6.43 14.50 15.58
N ASP A 94 -6.01 15.29 14.59
CA ASP A 94 -6.07 16.76 14.60
C ASP A 94 -6.54 17.30 13.23
N ASP A 95 -6.32 18.59 12.95
CA ASP A 95 -6.71 19.22 11.68
C ASP A 95 -5.84 18.78 10.48
N ASP A 96 -4.65 18.25 10.72
CA ASP A 96 -3.66 17.94 9.70
C ASP A 96 -3.57 16.43 9.39
N LEU A 97 -3.70 15.59 10.40
CA LEU A 97 -3.46 14.16 10.26
C LEU A 97 -4.31 13.31 11.23
N ALA A 98 -4.41 12.04 10.91
CA ALA A 98 -4.87 11.03 11.83
C ALA A 98 -3.87 9.88 11.91
N VAL A 99 -3.76 9.25 13.07
CA VAL A 99 -3.01 8.01 13.30
C VAL A 99 -4.00 6.95 13.75
N VAL A 100 -4.04 5.84 13.05
CA VAL A 100 -5.01 4.78 13.33
C VAL A 100 -4.34 3.43 13.49
N ASP A 101 -4.95 2.55 14.29
CA ASP A 101 -4.57 1.13 14.39
C ASP A 101 -5.36 0.32 13.38
N LYS A 102 -4.73 -0.01 12.25
CA LYS A 102 -5.38 -0.77 11.19
C LYS A 102 -5.53 -2.24 11.58
N PRO A 103 -6.73 -2.81 11.60
CA PRO A 103 -6.90 -4.24 11.82
C PRO A 103 -6.31 -5.07 10.68
N ALA A 104 -5.95 -6.32 10.96
CA ALA A 104 -5.63 -7.29 9.93
C ALA A 104 -6.88 -7.69 9.16
N GLY A 105 -6.72 -8.07 7.87
CA GLY A 105 -7.83 -8.41 6.99
C GLY A 105 -8.39 -7.23 6.20
N MET A 106 -8.10 -5.99 6.61
CA MET A 106 -8.53 -4.76 5.95
C MET A 106 -7.46 -4.26 4.96
N SER A 107 -7.83 -4.07 3.69
CA SER A 107 -6.97 -3.40 2.69
C SER A 107 -6.92 -1.91 2.97
N VAL A 108 -5.79 -1.25 2.67
CA VAL A 108 -5.67 0.21 2.91
C VAL A 108 -6.58 1.01 1.97
N HIS A 109 -6.63 0.65 0.72
CA HIS A 109 -7.44 1.32 -0.31
C HIS A 109 -7.96 0.32 -1.34
N ALA A 110 -8.93 0.76 -2.14
CA ALA A 110 -9.45 -0.02 -3.25
C ALA A 110 -8.35 -0.40 -4.26
N GLY A 111 -8.47 -1.59 -4.84
CA GLY A 111 -7.52 -2.13 -5.81
C GLY A 111 -8.07 -3.33 -6.55
N ALA A 112 -7.23 -4.07 -7.28
CA ALA A 112 -7.67 -5.26 -7.99
C ALA A 112 -8.32 -6.26 -7.02
N GLY A 113 -9.63 -6.49 -7.17
CA GLY A 113 -10.41 -7.43 -6.37
C GLY A 113 -10.98 -6.88 -5.06
N THR A 114 -10.76 -5.60 -4.71
CA THR A 114 -11.34 -4.98 -3.50
C THR A 114 -11.87 -3.60 -3.87
N LYS A 115 -13.18 -3.40 -3.83
CA LYS A 115 -13.83 -2.11 -4.15
C LYS A 115 -14.33 -1.37 -2.90
N SER A 116 -14.61 -2.07 -1.81
CA SER A 116 -15.20 -1.60 -0.56
C SER A 116 -14.56 -2.33 0.64
N GLY A 117 -14.95 -1.99 1.86
CA GLY A 117 -14.40 -2.61 3.07
C GLY A 117 -12.93 -2.26 3.31
N THR A 118 -12.47 -1.11 2.85
CA THR A 118 -11.08 -0.68 2.97
C THR A 118 -10.91 0.34 4.11
N LEU A 119 -9.66 0.56 4.51
CA LEU A 119 -9.34 1.60 5.49
C LEU A 119 -9.83 2.98 5.01
N VAL A 120 -9.70 3.29 3.72
CA VAL A 120 -10.21 4.56 3.16
C VAL A 120 -11.72 4.70 3.35
N ASN A 121 -12.49 3.62 3.17
CA ASN A 121 -13.94 3.66 3.42
C ASN A 121 -14.26 3.95 4.90
N ALA A 122 -13.54 3.31 5.83
CA ALA A 122 -13.68 3.57 7.26
C ALA A 122 -13.26 5.00 7.64
N LEU A 123 -12.14 5.49 7.10
CA LEU A 123 -11.64 6.85 7.36
C LEU A 123 -12.63 7.92 6.90
N LEU A 124 -13.27 7.74 5.75
CA LEU A 124 -14.29 8.65 5.24
C LEU A 124 -15.53 8.71 6.14
N PHE A 125 -15.81 7.65 6.89
CA PHE A 125 -16.92 7.62 7.84
C PHE A 125 -16.53 8.23 9.20
N HIS A 126 -15.37 7.87 9.73
CA HIS A 126 -14.98 8.20 11.11
C HIS A 126 -14.31 9.57 11.27
N LEU A 127 -13.56 10.04 10.24
CA LEU A 127 -12.81 11.29 10.38
C LEU A 127 -13.66 12.51 9.98
N THR A 128 -13.62 13.53 10.83
CA THR A 128 -14.22 14.83 10.54
C THR A 128 -13.30 15.70 9.70
N GLY A 129 -13.87 16.61 8.88
CA GLY A 129 -13.07 17.55 8.08
C GLY A 129 -12.44 16.99 6.80
N GLY A 130 -12.67 15.70 6.49
CA GLY A 130 -12.27 15.09 5.22
C GLY A 130 -10.86 14.54 5.19
N LEU A 131 -10.43 14.15 4.01
CA LEU A 131 -9.11 13.56 3.71
C LEU A 131 -8.46 14.32 2.56
N SER A 132 -7.11 14.39 2.54
CA SER A 132 -6.38 14.99 1.43
C SER A 132 -6.65 14.31 0.10
N GLY A 133 -6.91 15.11 -0.94
CA GLY A 133 -7.11 14.65 -2.32
C GLY A 133 -5.83 14.35 -3.10
N VAL A 134 -4.63 14.70 -2.60
CA VAL A 134 -3.34 14.57 -3.31
C VAL A 134 -3.04 13.12 -3.76
N GLY A 135 -3.48 12.12 -2.99
CA GLY A 135 -3.35 10.70 -3.34
C GLY A 135 -4.25 10.25 -4.51
N GLY A 136 -5.11 11.15 -5.00
CA GLY A 136 -6.17 10.88 -5.97
C GLY A 136 -7.40 10.24 -5.31
N GLN A 137 -8.51 10.23 -6.02
CA GLN A 137 -9.84 9.81 -5.54
C GLN A 137 -9.91 8.39 -4.95
N TRP A 138 -8.97 7.54 -5.32
CA TRP A 138 -8.88 6.16 -4.84
C TRP A 138 -8.13 5.98 -3.53
N ARG A 139 -7.37 6.97 -3.11
CA ARG A 139 -6.46 6.92 -1.97
C ARG A 139 -6.41 8.25 -1.21
N PRO A 140 -7.57 8.88 -0.94
CA PRO A 140 -7.57 10.13 -0.20
C PRO A 140 -6.85 9.93 1.14
N GLY A 141 -5.98 10.86 1.50
CA GLY A 141 -5.23 10.86 2.74
C GLY A 141 -4.11 9.82 2.89
N ILE A 142 -3.94 8.89 1.95
CA ILE A 142 -3.01 7.76 2.09
C ILE A 142 -1.59 8.14 1.67
N VAL A 143 -0.70 8.35 2.63
CA VAL A 143 0.72 8.67 2.44
C VAL A 143 1.65 7.45 2.43
N HIS A 144 1.23 6.35 3.06
CA HIS A 144 1.90 5.04 3.02
C HIS A 144 0.90 3.90 3.14
N ARG A 145 1.38 2.65 3.17
CA ARG A 145 0.46 1.51 3.23
C ARG A 145 1.01 0.36 4.05
N LEU A 146 0.08 -0.42 4.61
CA LEU A 146 0.30 -1.76 5.16
C LEU A 146 -0.33 -2.82 4.24
N ASP A 147 0.17 -4.04 4.30
CA ASP A 147 -0.46 -5.16 3.61
C ASP A 147 -1.81 -5.49 4.24
N LYS A 148 -2.70 -6.14 3.50
CA LYS A 148 -4.05 -6.51 3.96
C LYS A 148 -4.03 -7.24 5.31
N MET A 149 -3.14 -8.21 5.47
CA MET A 149 -3.04 -9.05 6.68
C MET A 149 -2.09 -8.48 7.74
N THR A 150 -1.42 -7.34 7.48
CA THR A 150 -0.60 -6.63 8.46
C THR A 150 -1.48 -5.69 9.26
N SER A 151 -1.40 -5.77 10.59
CA SER A 151 -2.06 -4.86 11.52
C SER A 151 -1.12 -3.77 12.01
N GLY A 152 -1.65 -2.77 12.69
CA GLY A 152 -0.87 -1.76 13.42
C GLY A 152 -0.95 -0.36 12.85
N VAL A 153 -0.06 0.48 13.34
CA VAL A 153 -0.12 1.92 13.14
C VAL A 153 0.03 2.32 11.68
N ILE A 154 -0.90 3.15 11.21
CA ILE A 154 -0.85 3.80 9.90
C ILE A 154 -1.18 5.28 10.03
N LEU A 155 -0.46 6.11 9.26
CA LEU A 155 -0.56 7.56 9.24
C LEU A 155 -1.39 8.02 8.04
N VAL A 156 -2.28 8.97 8.27
CA VAL A 156 -3.24 9.48 7.29
C VAL A 156 -3.19 11.01 7.28
N ALA A 157 -3.22 11.63 6.10
CA ALA A 157 -3.24 13.07 5.93
C ALA A 157 -4.68 13.57 5.73
N LYS A 158 -5.13 14.56 6.51
CA LYS A 158 -6.46 15.16 6.43
C LYS A 158 -6.52 16.30 5.40
N ASN A 159 -5.42 16.97 5.13
CA ASN A 159 -5.33 18.04 4.14
C ASN A 159 -4.10 17.91 3.24
N ASP A 160 -4.06 18.68 2.16
CA ASP A 160 -3.04 18.57 1.12
C ASP A 160 -1.65 19.05 1.56
N LEU A 161 -1.58 20.03 2.50
CA LEU A 161 -0.32 20.48 3.05
C LEU A 161 0.32 19.37 3.87
N ALA A 162 -0.45 18.76 4.76
CA ALA A 162 -0.01 17.63 5.57
C ALA A 162 0.42 16.46 4.68
N HIS A 163 -0.37 16.15 3.65
CA HIS A 163 -0.05 15.07 2.71
C HIS A 163 1.32 15.24 2.06
N ARG A 164 1.58 16.43 1.48
CA ARG A 164 2.86 16.72 0.82
C ARG A 164 4.03 16.63 1.80
N ARG A 165 3.92 17.25 2.97
CA ARG A 165 4.98 17.23 3.98
C ARG A 165 5.26 15.83 4.55
N LEU A 166 4.23 15.03 4.79
CA LEU A 166 4.37 13.63 5.21
C LEU A 166 4.97 12.78 4.08
N ALA A 167 4.52 12.95 2.84
CA ALA A 167 5.09 12.25 1.68
C ALA A 167 6.59 12.56 1.50
N ASP A 168 7.00 13.81 1.74
CA ASP A 168 8.41 14.21 1.72
C ASP A 168 9.22 13.53 2.84
N GLN A 169 8.67 13.40 4.05
CA GLN A 169 9.30 12.65 5.14
C GLN A 169 9.46 11.16 4.80
N PHE A 170 8.45 10.52 4.17
CA PHE A 170 8.60 9.15 3.68
C PHE A 170 9.66 9.05 2.57
N LYS A 171 9.73 10.02 1.68
CA LYS A 171 10.72 10.08 0.59
C LYS A 171 12.14 10.29 1.11
N SER A 172 12.34 11.17 2.10
CA SER A 172 13.62 11.43 2.76
C SER A 172 14.03 10.35 3.77
N ARG A 173 13.14 9.37 4.04
CA ARG A 173 13.35 8.28 5.01
C ARG A 173 13.48 8.78 6.46
N SER A 174 12.90 9.93 6.78
CA SER A 174 12.88 10.49 8.14
C SER A 174 11.75 9.95 9.01
N VAL A 175 10.80 9.18 8.43
CA VAL A 175 9.78 8.45 9.20
C VAL A 175 10.36 7.12 9.67
N HIS A 176 10.43 6.93 10.99
CA HIS A 176 10.87 5.68 11.59
C HIS A 176 9.68 4.75 11.85
N LYS A 177 9.81 3.49 11.45
CA LYS A 177 8.76 2.47 11.57
C LYS A 177 9.36 1.22 12.17
N ARG A 178 8.75 0.70 13.21
CA ARG A 178 9.15 -0.56 13.83
C ARG A 178 8.01 -1.57 13.73
N TYR A 179 8.34 -2.74 13.21
CA TYR A 179 7.42 -3.86 13.07
C TYR A 179 7.87 -5.00 13.95
N GLN A 180 6.92 -5.63 14.65
CA GLN A 180 7.15 -6.93 15.26
C GLN A 180 6.84 -8.02 14.24
N VAL A 181 7.80 -8.91 14.03
CA VAL A 181 7.71 -10.01 13.08
C VAL A 181 8.22 -11.31 13.70
N LEU A 182 7.44 -12.38 13.58
CA LEU A 182 7.86 -13.73 13.93
C LEU A 182 8.17 -14.49 12.64
N VAL A 183 9.36 -15.07 12.57
CA VAL A 183 9.83 -15.83 11.40
C VAL A 183 10.12 -17.27 11.75
N HIS A 184 10.09 -18.15 10.76
CA HIS A 184 10.51 -19.55 10.89
C HIS A 184 12.01 -19.69 11.05
N GLY A 185 12.43 -20.63 11.88
CA GLY A 185 13.83 -20.98 12.12
C GLY A 185 14.57 -19.99 13.03
N HIS A 186 15.85 -20.24 13.19
CA HIS A 186 16.74 -19.43 14.02
C HIS A 186 17.51 -18.44 13.14
N VAL A 187 17.26 -17.15 13.34
CA VAL A 187 18.10 -16.09 12.79
C VAL A 187 19.35 -15.99 13.66
N GLU A 188 20.50 -16.36 13.12
CA GLU A 188 21.74 -16.48 13.89
C GLU A 188 22.25 -15.15 14.45
N LYS A 189 22.28 -14.11 13.60
CA LYS A 189 22.77 -12.77 13.97
C LYS A 189 21.74 -12.02 14.80
N ASP A 190 22.14 -11.45 15.94
CA ASP A 190 21.25 -10.69 16.82
C ASP A 190 20.71 -9.43 16.17
N GLN A 191 21.41 -8.88 15.19
CA GLN A 191 20.99 -7.74 14.38
C GLN A 191 21.56 -7.84 12.99
N GLY A 192 20.90 -7.20 12.03
CA GLY A 192 21.38 -7.20 10.67
C GLY A 192 20.67 -6.22 9.75
N ARG A 193 21.19 -6.15 8.53
CA ARG A 193 20.68 -5.34 7.43
C ARG A 193 20.45 -6.24 6.22
N ILE A 194 19.22 -6.26 5.73
CA ILE A 194 18.86 -6.93 4.48
C ILE A 194 18.77 -5.85 3.41
N GLU A 195 19.66 -5.89 2.44
CA GLU A 195 19.72 -4.96 1.32
C GLU A 195 19.58 -5.74 0.02
N ALA A 196 18.34 -5.86 -0.43
CA ALA A 196 17.99 -6.65 -1.59
C ALA A 196 16.82 -6.02 -2.34
N ALA A 197 17.06 -5.57 -3.57
CA ALA A 197 16.06 -4.91 -4.39
C ALA A 197 14.85 -5.82 -4.63
N VAL A 198 13.63 -5.26 -4.47
CA VAL A 198 12.35 -5.99 -4.58
C VAL A 198 11.61 -5.56 -5.84
N GLY A 199 11.25 -6.54 -6.65
CA GLY A 199 10.44 -6.37 -7.87
C GLY A 199 9.27 -7.35 -7.91
N ARG A 200 8.45 -7.26 -8.96
CA ARG A 200 7.32 -8.18 -9.14
C ARG A 200 7.82 -9.56 -9.58
N ASP A 201 7.24 -10.63 -9.02
CA ASP A 201 7.56 -11.99 -9.47
C ASP A 201 7.10 -12.17 -10.92
N PRO A 202 7.98 -12.64 -11.85
CA PRO A 202 7.64 -12.81 -13.25
C PRO A 202 6.58 -13.88 -13.51
N VAL A 203 6.48 -14.88 -12.62
CA VAL A 203 5.58 -16.04 -12.77
C VAL A 203 4.32 -15.84 -11.93
N ARG A 204 4.49 -15.51 -10.67
CA ARG A 204 3.39 -15.34 -9.70
C ARG A 204 3.10 -13.87 -9.48
N ARG A 205 2.32 -13.25 -10.36
CA ARG A 205 2.06 -11.80 -10.39
C ARG A 205 1.53 -11.18 -9.08
N VAL A 206 0.96 -11.99 -8.17
CA VAL A 206 0.50 -11.55 -6.85
C VAL A 206 1.64 -11.46 -5.83
N GLN A 207 2.82 -12.01 -6.14
CA GLN A 207 4.01 -12.01 -5.30
C GLN A 207 5.00 -10.94 -5.74
N MET A 208 5.83 -10.55 -4.77
CA MET A 208 7.08 -9.82 -5.01
C MET A 208 8.26 -10.77 -4.82
N LYS A 209 9.41 -10.44 -5.38
CA LYS A 209 10.62 -11.25 -5.31
C LYS A 209 11.86 -10.36 -5.25
N VAL A 210 12.89 -10.81 -4.56
CA VAL A 210 14.23 -10.20 -4.66
C VAL A 210 14.72 -10.35 -6.12
N GLY A 211 15.14 -9.25 -6.73
CA GLY A 211 15.59 -9.23 -8.12
C GLY A 211 14.49 -9.46 -9.18
N GLY A 212 13.21 -9.40 -8.82
CA GLY A 212 12.08 -9.58 -9.76
C GLY A 212 12.02 -8.51 -10.87
N ILE A 213 10.90 -8.44 -11.61
CA ILE A 213 10.72 -7.47 -12.71
C ILE A 213 10.72 -6.04 -12.16
N ALA A 214 11.48 -5.14 -12.79
CA ALA A 214 11.65 -3.74 -12.42
C ALA A 214 11.98 -3.57 -10.91
N PRO A 215 13.06 -4.20 -10.41
CA PRO A 215 13.38 -4.20 -9.01
C PRO A 215 13.73 -2.79 -8.54
N ARG A 216 13.31 -2.46 -7.33
CA ARG A 216 13.59 -1.17 -6.69
C ARG A 216 14.34 -1.41 -5.40
N GLU A 217 15.31 -0.55 -5.09
CA GLU A 217 16.06 -0.59 -3.83
C GLU A 217 15.12 -0.83 -2.64
N ALA A 218 15.51 -1.79 -1.81
CA ALA A 218 14.80 -2.12 -0.59
C ALA A 218 15.79 -2.49 0.52
N VAL A 219 15.62 -1.87 1.68
CA VAL A 219 16.48 -2.04 2.85
C VAL A 219 15.63 -2.25 4.08
N THR A 220 15.90 -3.32 4.83
CA THR A 220 15.28 -3.62 6.12
C THR A 220 16.37 -3.88 7.15
N LEU A 221 16.37 -3.11 8.24
CA LEU A 221 17.15 -3.41 9.43
C LEU A 221 16.35 -4.35 10.32
N TYR A 222 17.02 -5.20 11.08
CA TYR A 222 16.34 -6.02 12.07
C TYR A 222 17.19 -6.23 13.32
N ARG A 223 16.52 -6.51 14.44
CA ARG A 223 17.11 -6.93 15.70
C ARG A 223 16.29 -8.10 16.26
N VAL A 224 16.96 -9.14 16.71
CA VAL A 224 16.36 -10.27 17.41
C VAL A 224 15.88 -9.82 18.79
N VAL A 225 14.61 -10.08 19.07
CA VAL A 225 14.00 -9.86 20.38
C VAL A 225 14.08 -11.14 21.20
N ARG A 226 13.72 -12.28 20.58
CA ARG A 226 13.75 -13.60 21.22
C ARG A 226 13.83 -14.73 20.21
N ARG A 227 14.57 -15.79 20.54
CA ARG A 227 14.61 -17.06 19.79
C ARG A 227 13.80 -18.10 20.54
N PHE A 228 12.94 -18.79 19.83
CA PHE A 228 12.18 -19.97 20.27
C PHE A 228 12.72 -21.20 19.57
N HIS A 229 12.31 -22.39 19.99
CA HIS A 229 12.81 -23.65 19.42
C HIS A 229 12.71 -23.73 17.87
N HIS A 230 11.66 -23.20 17.27
CA HIS A 230 11.44 -23.23 15.81
C HIS A 230 11.21 -21.85 15.19
N PHE A 231 11.31 -20.78 15.95
CA PHE A 231 10.97 -19.44 15.49
C PHE A 231 11.92 -18.39 16.06
N THR A 232 11.96 -17.25 15.41
CA THR A 232 12.64 -16.06 15.93
C THR A 232 11.69 -14.86 15.89
N LEU A 233 11.50 -14.19 17.03
CA LEU A 233 10.82 -12.91 17.12
C LEU A 233 11.83 -11.79 16.87
N LEU A 234 11.47 -10.85 15.99
CA LEU A 234 12.33 -9.76 15.58
C LEU A 234 11.58 -8.42 15.64
N ASP A 235 12.30 -7.37 15.93
CA ASP A 235 11.95 -6.02 15.52
C ASP A 235 12.54 -5.77 14.14
N ALA A 236 11.71 -5.35 13.17
CA ALA A 236 12.13 -5.02 11.82
C ALA A 236 11.83 -3.54 11.52
N GLU A 237 12.82 -2.83 10.96
CA GLU A 237 12.75 -1.42 10.61
C GLU A 237 13.00 -1.22 9.12
N PRO A 238 11.92 -1.20 8.29
CA PRO A 238 12.07 -0.99 6.86
C PRO A 238 12.43 0.46 6.56
N GLN A 239 13.62 0.69 6.01
CA GLN A 239 14.11 2.01 5.58
C GLN A 239 13.45 2.46 4.26
N THR A 240 12.88 1.53 3.53
CA THR A 240 12.11 1.72 2.30
C THR A 240 10.72 1.11 2.48
N GLY A 241 9.78 1.37 1.55
CA GLY A 241 8.38 0.90 1.66
C GLY A 241 7.91 0.14 0.42
N ARG A 242 8.60 -0.96 0.02
CA ARG A 242 8.15 -1.76 -1.13
C ARG A 242 7.04 -2.72 -0.73
N THR A 243 6.17 -3.04 -1.67
CA THR A 243 5.10 -4.03 -1.44
C THR A 243 5.69 -5.33 -0.92
N HIS A 244 5.14 -5.86 0.18
CA HIS A 244 5.57 -7.10 0.85
C HIS A 244 7.04 -7.13 1.30
N GLN A 245 7.73 -5.97 1.43
CA GLN A 245 9.17 -5.89 1.60
C GLN A 245 9.72 -6.79 2.73
N ILE A 246 9.22 -6.64 3.97
CA ILE A 246 9.67 -7.43 5.13
C ILE A 246 9.47 -8.93 4.86
N ARG A 247 8.32 -9.30 4.33
CA ARG A 247 7.94 -10.69 4.01
C ARG A 247 8.88 -11.32 2.98
N VAL A 248 9.17 -10.58 1.90
CA VAL A 248 10.10 -11.03 0.83
C VAL A 248 11.53 -11.12 1.34
N HIS A 249 11.97 -10.12 2.11
CA HIS A 249 13.32 -10.09 2.65
C HIS A 249 13.59 -11.31 3.54
N PHE A 250 12.74 -11.59 4.54
CA PHE A 250 12.93 -12.75 5.40
C PHE A 250 12.75 -14.09 4.66
N ALA A 251 11.80 -14.16 3.72
CA ALA A 251 11.65 -15.35 2.88
C ALA A 251 12.89 -15.63 2.03
N SER A 252 13.58 -14.59 1.53
CA SER A 252 14.83 -14.74 0.75
C SER A 252 16.00 -15.23 1.58
N LEU A 253 15.94 -15.09 2.89
CA LEU A 253 16.89 -15.64 3.85
C LEU A 253 16.48 -17.03 4.39
N HIS A 254 15.48 -17.67 3.80
CA HIS A 254 14.90 -18.94 4.26
C HIS A 254 14.21 -18.86 5.63
N HIS A 255 13.85 -17.65 6.08
CA HIS A 255 13.10 -17.38 7.30
C HIS A 255 11.73 -16.76 6.99
N PRO A 256 10.79 -17.45 6.31
CA PRO A 256 9.50 -16.85 5.97
C PRO A 256 8.75 -16.43 7.22
N VAL A 257 7.98 -15.35 7.12
CA VAL A 257 7.11 -14.87 8.21
C VAL A 257 6.09 -15.94 8.58
N VAL A 258 5.92 -16.21 9.87
CA VAL A 258 4.98 -17.22 10.37
C VAL A 258 3.56 -16.89 9.90
N GLY A 259 2.86 -17.90 9.35
CA GLY A 259 1.52 -17.76 8.77
C GLY A 259 1.49 -17.18 7.35
N ASP A 260 2.63 -16.80 6.77
CA ASP A 260 2.69 -16.24 5.43
C ASP A 260 2.83 -17.32 4.34
N ARG A 261 1.71 -17.97 4.04
CA ARG A 261 1.65 -19.03 3.01
C ARG A 261 2.06 -18.53 1.62
N LEU A 262 1.86 -17.24 1.35
CA LEU A 262 2.23 -16.65 0.06
C LEU A 262 3.74 -16.73 -0.19
N TYR A 263 4.55 -16.62 0.88
CA TYR A 263 6.01 -16.66 0.82
C TYR A 263 6.61 -17.93 1.42
N GLY A 264 5.85 -19.03 1.43
CA GLY A 264 6.38 -20.37 1.72
C GLY A 264 6.36 -20.79 3.19
N ALA A 265 5.66 -20.05 4.06
CA ALA A 265 5.46 -20.52 5.42
C ALA A 265 4.59 -21.78 5.44
N PRO A 266 4.94 -22.81 6.27
CA PRO A 266 4.13 -24.00 6.41
C PRO A 266 2.71 -23.70 6.87
N GLY A 267 1.73 -24.44 6.36
CA GLY A 267 0.33 -24.29 6.75
C GLY A 267 0.02 -24.80 8.16
N LYS A 268 0.82 -25.74 8.66
CA LYS A 268 0.79 -26.25 10.04
C LYS A 268 2.12 -25.93 10.70
N LEU A 269 2.07 -25.28 11.84
CA LEU A 269 3.25 -24.85 12.59
C LEU A 269 3.63 -25.95 13.58
N ARG A 270 4.88 -26.39 13.53
CA ARG A 270 5.43 -27.29 14.54
C ARG A 270 5.88 -26.43 15.71
N ILE A 271 5.28 -26.63 16.88
CA ILE A 271 5.53 -25.82 18.07
C ILE A 271 6.30 -26.64 19.11
N GLY A 272 5.95 -27.91 19.29
CA GLY A 272 6.61 -28.89 20.12
C GLY A 272 6.75 -30.23 19.41
N PRO A 273 7.22 -31.27 20.09
CA PRO A 273 7.43 -32.60 19.50
C PRO A 273 6.16 -33.18 18.86
N GLN A 274 5.01 -32.96 19.47
CA GLN A 274 3.72 -33.46 19.00
C GLN A 274 2.67 -32.35 18.78
N GLU A 275 2.94 -31.12 19.20
CA GLU A 275 1.99 -30.02 19.10
C GLU A 275 2.10 -29.25 17.78
N ARG A 276 0.93 -28.98 17.21
CA ARG A 276 0.80 -28.21 15.98
C ARG A 276 -0.25 -27.12 16.16
N ALA A 277 0.05 -25.93 15.71
CA ALA A 277 -0.91 -24.82 15.63
C ALA A 277 -1.06 -24.31 14.21
N THR A 278 -2.02 -23.42 14.02
CA THR A 278 -2.20 -22.69 12.77
C THR A 278 -2.32 -21.21 13.06
N LEU A 279 -1.71 -20.39 12.25
CA LEU A 279 -1.97 -18.98 12.21
C LEU A 279 -2.52 -18.64 10.81
N ASP A 280 -3.73 -18.06 10.76
CA ASP A 280 -4.46 -17.77 9.52
C ASP A 280 -4.05 -16.42 8.90
N ARG A 281 -3.11 -15.73 9.51
CA ARG A 281 -2.51 -14.48 9.04
C ARG A 281 -0.99 -14.51 9.25
N ASN A 282 -0.27 -13.65 8.52
CA ASN A 282 1.14 -13.43 8.79
C ASN A 282 1.34 -12.78 10.18
N PHE A 283 2.36 -13.24 10.92
CA PHE A 283 2.79 -12.62 12.17
C PHE A 283 3.64 -11.39 11.85
N LEU A 284 2.97 -10.32 11.44
CA LEU A 284 3.57 -9.05 11.10
C LEU A 284 2.66 -7.92 11.59
N HIS A 285 3.22 -7.03 12.39
CA HIS A 285 2.50 -5.96 13.06
C HIS A 285 3.33 -4.68 13.07
N ALA A 286 2.77 -3.57 12.58
CA ALA A 286 3.38 -2.24 12.62
C ALA A 286 3.23 -1.66 14.03
N ALA A 287 4.19 -1.97 14.90
CA ALA A 287 4.10 -1.70 16.33
C ALA A 287 4.36 -0.24 16.68
N GLN A 288 5.11 0.50 15.87
CA GLN A 288 5.45 1.90 16.16
C GLN A 288 5.71 2.69 14.87
N ILE A 289 5.31 3.96 14.90
CA ILE A 289 5.69 4.97 13.91
C ILE A 289 6.15 6.24 14.63
N GLU A 290 7.24 6.84 14.12
CA GLU A 290 7.75 8.14 14.60
C GLU A 290 8.02 9.04 13.39
N PHE A 291 7.57 10.29 13.47
CA PHE A 291 7.63 11.28 12.40
C PHE A 291 7.56 12.70 12.97
N ALA A 292 7.86 13.71 12.15
CA ALA A 292 7.64 15.11 12.52
C ALA A 292 6.22 15.55 12.11
N HIS A 293 5.50 16.20 13.03
CA HIS A 293 4.17 16.75 12.73
C HIS A 293 4.24 17.71 11.54
N PRO A 294 3.35 17.56 10.51
CA PRO A 294 3.50 18.28 9.25
C PRO A 294 3.38 19.79 9.37
N ARG A 295 2.68 20.33 10.37
CA ARG A 295 2.55 21.77 10.57
C ARG A 295 3.57 22.32 11.53
N THR A 296 3.75 21.70 12.68
CA THR A 296 4.55 22.23 13.79
C THR A 296 6.00 21.78 13.75
N GLY A 297 6.32 20.68 13.08
CA GLY A 297 7.63 20.05 13.10
C GLY A 297 7.95 19.28 14.39
N ALA A 298 7.04 19.24 15.37
CA ALA A 298 7.23 18.50 16.61
C ALA A 298 7.35 17.00 16.35
N THR A 299 8.28 16.31 16.99
CA THR A 299 8.40 14.86 16.91
C THR A 299 7.21 14.20 17.58
N MET A 300 6.55 13.29 16.85
CA MET A 300 5.42 12.49 17.34
C MET A 300 5.76 11.01 17.22
N SER A 301 5.38 10.24 18.25
CA SER A 301 5.58 8.79 18.27
C SER A 301 4.31 8.10 18.75
N PHE A 302 3.85 7.09 18.01
CA PHE A 302 2.66 6.30 18.32
C PHE A 302 2.99 4.83 18.28
N THR A 303 2.37 4.10 19.21
CA THR A 303 2.53 2.64 19.33
C THR A 303 1.17 1.96 19.27
N SER A 304 1.15 0.75 18.72
CA SER A 304 0.01 -0.17 18.78
C SER A 304 0.49 -1.47 19.42
N PRO A 305 -0.24 -2.00 20.42
CA PRO A 305 0.10 -3.27 21.05
C PRO A 305 -0.15 -4.43 20.07
N LEU A 306 0.53 -5.55 20.30
CA LEU A 306 0.24 -6.77 19.54
C LEU A 306 -1.25 -7.12 19.65
N PRO A 307 -1.95 -7.35 18.52
CA PRO A 307 -3.34 -7.80 18.57
C PRO A 307 -3.49 -9.10 19.38
N PRO A 308 -4.61 -9.29 20.12
CA PRO A 308 -4.80 -10.42 21.03
C PRO A 308 -4.42 -11.77 20.42
N ARG A 309 -4.78 -12.00 19.14
CA ARG A 309 -4.45 -13.24 18.43
C ARG A 309 -2.95 -13.49 18.28
N LEU A 310 -2.16 -12.46 18.03
CA LEU A 310 -0.70 -12.58 17.92
C LEU A 310 -0.06 -12.67 19.31
N ALA A 311 -0.57 -11.91 20.29
CA ALA A 311 -0.11 -11.95 21.67
C ALA A 311 -0.32 -13.35 22.28
N THR A 312 -1.53 -13.91 22.18
CA THR A 312 -1.84 -15.28 22.65
C THR A 312 -0.96 -16.33 21.98
N PHE A 313 -0.69 -16.17 20.66
CA PHE A 313 0.20 -17.10 19.96
C PHE A 313 1.64 -17.02 20.50
N LEU A 314 2.12 -15.81 20.80
CA LEU A 314 3.45 -15.60 21.40
C LEU A 314 3.55 -16.18 22.81
N GLU A 315 2.56 -15.91 23.66
CA GLU A 315 2.46 -16.51 25.01
C GLU A 315 2.47 -18.05 24.98
N PHE A 316 1.79 -18.62 23.97
CA PHE A 316 1.79 -20.05 23.80
C PHE A 316 3.19 -20.58 23.46
N LEU A 317 3.95 -19.93 22.56
CA LEU A 317 5.34 -20.28 22.28
C LEU A 317 6.22 -20.17 23.52
N GLU A 318 6.01 -19.13 24.34
CA GLU A 318 6.78 -18.91 25.57
C GLU A 318 6.58 -20.02 26.62
N LYS A 319 5.37 -20.59 26.68
CA LYS A 319 5.08 -21.72 27.58
C LYS A 319 5.73 -23.04 27.11
N GLN A 320 5.88 -23.20 25.80
CA GLN A 320 6.50 -24.41 25.23
C GLN A 320 8.04 -24.39 25.26
N ASP A 321 8.63 -23.23 25.47
CA ASP A 321 10.07 -23.00 25.51
C ASP A 321 10.63 -23.08 26.94
N ARG A 322 9.75 -23.23 27.94
CA ARG A 322 10.11 -23.48 29.38
C ARG A 322 10.28 -24.95 29.66
#